data_7a13336007be5f21bef17f055cfb2fa7
#
_entry.id   7a13336007be5f21bef17f055cfb2fa7
#
_cell.length_a   1.000
_cell.length_b   1.000
_cell.length_c   1.000
_cell.angle_alpha   90.00
_cell.angle_beta   90.00
_cell.angle_gamma   90.00
#
_symmetry.space_group_name_H-M   'P 1'
#
loop_
_entity.id
_entity.type
_entity.pdbx_description
1 polymer ?
#
loop_
_entity_poly.entity_id
_entity_poly.type
_entity_poly.pdbx_seq_one_letter_code
_entity_poly.pdbx_strand_id
1 'polypeptide(L)'
;MQIYIVSWSFSNSEDQVFATKEFCNFLNEEKINSHCDGFELINCYHSPQDGTGIVICKTENLKKLYKVFKPWRDNYNLFFNCKPALTNEELLEIN
;
A
#
# COMPACT_ATOMS: atom_id res chain seq x y z
N MET A 1 13.65 8.80 -2.68
CA MET A 1 12.80 7.71 -2.16
C MET A 1 12.42 6.75 -3.28
N GLN A 2 12.20 5.51 -2.94
CA GLN A 2 11.83 4.48 -3.89
C GLN A 2 10.32 4.41 -4.06
N ILE A 3 9.87 4.26 -5.32
CA ILE A 3 8.46 3.99 -5.63
C ILE A 3 8.19 2.50 -5.46
N TYR A 4 7.03 2.19 -4.84
CA TYR A 4 6.53 0.83 -4.72
C TYR A 4 5.11 0.75 -5.24
N ILE A 5 4.83 -0.32 -5.95
CA ILE A 5 3.48 -0.72 -6.32
C ILE A 5 3.09 -1.86 -5.39
N VAL A 6 2.09 -1.63 -4.57
CA VAL A 6 1.62 -2.59 -3.57
C VAL A 6 0.24 -3.06 -3.98
N SER A 7 0.10 -4.32 -4.29
CA SER A 7 -1.20 -4.92 -4.55
C SER A 7 -1.60 -5.79 -3.38
N TRP A 8 -2.89 -5.86 -3.09
CA TRP A 8 -3.41 -6.69 -2.01
C TRP A 8 -4.61 -7.50 -2.45
N SER A 9 -4.87 -8.57 -1.69
CA SER A 9 -6.07 -9.36 -1.84
C SER A 9 -6.58 -9.83 -0.48
N PHE A 10 -7.89 -9.84 -0.32
CA PHE A 10 -8.54 -10.39 0.86
C PHE A 10 -8.85 -11.87 0.67
N SER A 11 -8.70 -12.64 1.74
CA SER A 11 -9.02 -14.07 1.71
C SER A 11 -10.52 -14.34 1.89
N ASN A 12 -11.28 -13.39 2.45
CA ASN A 12 -12.72 -13.52 2.62
C ASN A 12 -13.43 -12.16 2.58
N SER A 13 -14.74 -12.17 2.33
CA SER A 13 -15.53 -10.95 2.17
C SER A 13 -15.82 -10.22 3.48
N GLU A 14 -15.86 -10.93 4.60
CA GLU A 14 -16.10 -10.30 5.89
C GLU A 14 -14.95 -9.38 6.29
N ASP A 15 -13.73 -9.86 6.17
CA ASP A 15 -12.54 -9.06 6.44
C ASP A 15 -12.46 -7.86 5.49
N GLN A 16 -12.86 -8.03 4.24
CA GLN A 16 -12.87 -6.96 3.25
C GLN A 16 -13.74 -5.78 3.69
N VAL A 17 -14.95 -6.04 4.17
CA VAL A 17 -15.90 -4.98 4.55
C VAL A 17 -15.31 -4.12 5.67
N PHE A 18 -14.79 -4.73 6.70
CA PHE A 18 -14.23 -4.01 7.84
C PHE A 18 -12.92 -3.31 7.50
N ALA A 19 -12.01 -4.03 6.87
CA ALA A 19 -10.68 -3.51 6.59
C ALA A 19 -10.70 -2.37 5.58
N THR A 20 -11.55 -2.44 4.57
CA THR A 20 -11.61 -1.40 3.53
C THR A 20 -11.96 -0.05 4.13
N LYS A 21 -12.94 0.01 5.01
CA LYS A 21 -13.35 1.26 5.65
C LYS A 21 -12.21 1.84 6.49
N GLU A 22 -11.59 1.03 7.33
CA GLU A 22 -10.50 1.47 8.17
C GLU A 22 -9.26 1.85 7.37
N PHE A 23 -8.97 1.08 6.32
CA PHE A 23 -7.84 1.35 5.45
C PHE A 23 -8.00 2.68 4.69
N CYS A 24 -9.18 2.96 4.17
CA CYS A 24 -9.46 4.25 3.52
C CYS A 24 -9.29 5.41 4.49
N ASN A 25 -9.79 5.28 5.71
CA ASN A 25 -9.62 6.31 6.74
C ASN A 25 -8.14 6.49 7.09
N PHE A 26 -7.39 5.40 7.22
CA PHE A 26 -5.97 5.43 7.52
C PHE A 26 -5.17 6.16 6.42
N LEU A 27 -5.46 5.88 5.16
CA LEU A 27 -4.75 6.49 4.03
C LEU A 27 -5.13 7.96 3.81
N ASN A 28 -6.38 8.32 4.04
CA ASN A 28 -6.88 9.68 3.79
C ASN A 28 -6.57 10.66 4.92
N GLU A 29 -6.27 10.18 6.10
CA GLU A 29 -5.91 11.02 7.22
C GLU A 29 -4.38 11.11 7.34
N GLU A 30 -3.90 12.14 8.01
CA GLU A 30 -2.47 12.32 8.26
C GLU A 30 -1.86 11.22 9.14
N LYS A 31 -2.67 10.29 9.59
CA LYS A 31 -2.26 9.15 10.42
C LYS A 31 -1.17 8.31 9.78
N ILE A 32 -1.22 8.14 8.46
CA ILE A 32 -0.21 7.34 7.77
C ILE A 32 1.17 7.98 7.86
N ASN A 33 1.25 9.31 7.79
CA ASN A 33 2.51 10.03 7.91
C ASN A 33 3.06 10.00 9.33
N SER A 34 2.19 9.98 10.33
CA SER A 34 2.61 9.85 11.72
C SER A 34 2.98 8.41 12.09
N HIS A 35 2.41 7.43 11.37
CA HIS A 35 2.72 6.02 11.59
C HIS A 35 4.04 5.61 10.95
N CYS A 36 4.35 6.16 9.79
CA CYS A 36 5.58 5.86 9.07
C CYS A 36 6.16 7.14 8.49
N ASP A 37 7.23 7.62 9.11
CA ASP A 37 7.93 8.81 8.65
C ASP A 37 8.51 8.56 7.26
N GLY A 38 8.34 9.55 6.37
CA GLY A 38 8.84 9.46 5.00
C GLY A 38 7.98 8.65 4.04
N PHE A 39 6.78 8.26 4.45
CA PHE A 39 5.84 7.59 3.54
C PHE A 39 5.02 8.65 2.79
N GLU A 40 4.94 8.49 1.46
CA GLU A 40 4.14 9.35 0.61
C GLU A 40 3.19 8.51 -0.24
N LEU A 41 1.89 8.72 -0.07
CA LEU A 41 0.88 8.07 -0.89
C LEU A 41 0.73 8.82 -2.22
N ILE A 42 0.86 8.10 -3.34
CA ILE A 42 0.64 8.67 -4.66
C ILE A 42 -0.78 8.39 -5.13
N ASN A 43 -1.19 7.12 -5.14
CA ASN A 43 -2.52 6.71 -5.55
C ASN A 43 -2.94 5.45 -4.82
N CYS A 44 -4.26 5.28 -4.69
CA CYS A 44 -4.86 4.08 -4.12
C CYS A 44 -6.15 3.76 -4.86
N TYR A 45 -6.29 2.53 -5.33
CA TYR A 45 -7.48 2.07 -6.05
C TYR A 45 -7.96 0.75 -5.48
N HIS A 46 -9.28 0.59 -5.43
CA HIS A 46 -9.94 -0.60 -4.90
C HIS A 46 -10.75 -1.30 -5.98
N SER A 47 -10.69 -2.64 -5.97
CA SER A 47 -11.56 -3.50 -6.80
C SER A 47 -12.40 -4.35 -5.86
N PRO A 48 -13.52 -3.79 -5.34
CA PRO A 48 -14.26 -4.45 -4.25
C PRO A 48 -14.97 -5.73 -4.67
N GLN A 49 -15.19 -5.95 -5.96
CA GLN A 49 -15.86 -7.16 -6.43
C GLN A 49 -15.05 -8.42 -6.19
N ASP A 50 -13.73 -8.33 -6.29
CA ASP A 50 -12.86 -9.49 -6.09
C ASP A 50 -11.97 -9.36 -4.84
N GLY A 51 -12.18 -8.31 -4.04
CA GLY A 51 -11.43 -8.11 -2.81
C GLY A 51 -9.97 -7.73 -3.03
N THR A 52 -9.65 -7.08 -4.14
CA THR A 52 -8.29 -6.66 -4.44
C THR A 52 -8.15 -5.14 -4.47
N GLY A 53 -6.92 -4.68 -4.57
CA GLY A 53 -6.63 -3.27 -4.74
C GLY A 53 -5.15 -3.02 -4.95
N ILE A 54 -4.81 -1.74 -5.14
CA ILE A 54 -3.45 -1.33 -5.44
C ILE A 54 -3.15 0.01 -4.78
N VAL A 55 -1.97 0.13 -4.21
CA VAL A 55 -1.40 1.38 -3.70
C VAL A 55 -0.13 1.67 -4.46
N ILE A 56 0.02 2.92 -4.89
CA ILE A 56 1.28 3.42 -5.43
C ILE A 56 1.80 4.45 -4.43
N CYS A 57 3.01 4.24 -3.95
CA CYS A 57 3.58 5.06 -2.87
C CYS A 57 5.09 5.21 -3.00
N LYS A 58 5.64 6.12 -2.22
CA LYS A 58 7.08 6.32 -2.08
C LYS A 58 7.48 6.13 -0.63
N THR A 59 8.58 5.46 -0.41
CA THR A 59 9.21 5.36 0.90
C THR A 59 10.71 5.05 0.72
N GLU A 60 11.48 5.17 1.79
CA GLU A 60 12.92 5.00 1.70
C GLU A 60 13.35 3.58 1.32
N ASN A 61 12.67 2.57 1.87
CA ASN A 61 13.05 1.17 1.64
C ASN A 61 11.90 0.22 1.94
N LEU A 62 12.09 -1.04 1.58
CA LEU A 62 11.09 -2.08 1.77
C LEU A 62 10.75 -2.32 3.24
N LYS A 63 11.71 -2.19 4.14
CA LYS A 63 11.48 -2.37 5.58
C LYS A 63 10.47 -1.38 6.11
N LYS A 64 10.58 -0.11 5.73
CA LYS A 64 9.62 0.93 6.14
C LYS A 64 8.25 0.69 5.52
N LEU A 65 8.21 0.27 4.26
CA LEU A 65 6.97 -0.08 3.58
C LEU A 65 6.24 -1.21 4.29
N TYR A 66 6.96 -2.27 4.61
CA TYR A 66 6.40 -3.43 5.31
C TYR A 66 5.84 -3.04 6.67
N LYS A 67 6.51 -2.13 7.38
CA LYS A 67 6.04 -1.64 8.67
C LYS A 67 4.67 -0.96 8.58
N VAL A 68 4.40 -0.26 7.47
CA VAL A 68 3.09 0.38 7.25
C VAL A 68 1.99 -0.67 7.05
N PHE A 69 2.26 -1.72 6.26
CA PHE A 69 1.23 -2.66 5.87
C PHE A 69 1.09 -3.90 6.75
N LYS A 70 2.10 -4.18 7.59
CA LYS A 70 2.09 -5.36 8.46
C LYS A 70 0.86 -5.46 9.36
N PRO A 71 0.38 -4.39 10.02
CA PRO A 71 -0.82 -4.49 10.86
C PRO A 71 -2.06 -4.93 10.09
N TRP A 72 -2.19 -4.51 8.84
CA TRP A 72 -3.31 -4.89 7.99
C TRP A 72 -3.28 -6.36 7.61
N ARG A 73 -2.08 -6.85 7.29
CA ARG A 73 -1.86 -8.28 7.02
C ARG A 73 -2.20 -9.12 8.25
N ASP A 74 -1.71 -8.71 9.41
CA ASP A 74 -1.87 -9.48 10.64
C ASP A 74 -3.31 -9.49 11.16
N ASN A 75 -4.02 -8.36 11.01
CA ASN A 75 -5.36 -8.19 11.57
C ASN A 75 -6.47 -8.67 10.63
N TYR A 76 -6.25 -8.63 9.33
CA TYR A 76 -7.31 -8.89 8.33
C TYR A 76 -6.96 -9.98 7.33
N ASN A 77 -5.88 -10.68 7.53
CA ASN A 77 -5.42 -11.75 6.62
C ASN A 77 -5.25 -11.29 5.19
N LEU A 78 -4.77 -10.07 5.02
CA LEU A 78 -4.44 -9.53 3.71
C LEU A 78 -3.15 -10.11 3.17
N PHE A 79 -3.15 -10.44 1.90
CA PHE A 79 -1.92 -10.78 1.17
C PHE A 79 -1.45 -9.55 0.42
N PHE A 80 -0.19 -9.17 0.62
CA PHE A 80 0.42 -8.03 -0.05
C PHE A 80 1.54 -8.49 -0.98
N ASN A 81 1.57 -7.90 -2.16
CA ASN A 81 2.69 -8.02 -3.09
C ASN A 81 3.29 -6.63 -3.27
N CYS A 82 4.51 -6.43 -2.80
CA CYS A 82 5.21 -5.15 -2.86
C CYS A 82 6.29 -5.22 -3.94
N LYS A 83 6.20 -4.34 -4.91
CA LYS A 83 7.06 -4.35 -6.08
C LYS A 83 7.72 -2.98 -6.25
N PRO A 84 9.07 -2.92 -6.27
CA PRO A 84 9.74 -1.65 -6.57
C PRO A 84 9.52 -1.27 -8.02
N ALA A 85 9.42 0.03 -8.29
CA ALA A 85 9.15 0.54 -9.62
C ALA A 85 10.01 1.78 -9.91
N LEU A 86 10.21 2.06 -11.20
CA LEU A 86 10.95 3.22 -11.67
C LEU A 86 10.02 4.15 -12.43
N THR A 87 10.29 5.44 -12.35
CA THR A 87 9.64 6.43 -13.22
C THR A 87 10.23 6.35 -14.63
N ASN A 88 9.54 6.99 -15.58
CA ASN A 88 10.08 7.11 -16.94
C ASN A 88 11.45 7.79 -16.97
N GLU A 89 11.61 8.84 -16.15
CA GLU A 89 12.86 9.59 -16.04
C GLU A 89 13.99 8.72 -15.51
N GLU A 90 13.72 7.96 -14.44
CA GLU A 90 14.71 7.06 -13.85
C GLU A 90 15.13 5.97 -14.84
N LEU A 91 14.17 5.42 -15.58
CA LEU A 91 14.47 4.38 -16.59
C LEU A 91 15.31 4.95 -17.73
N LEU A 92 15.03 6.16 -18.18
CA LEU A 92 15.80 6.82 -19.24
C LEU A 92 17.24 7.12 -18.81
N GLU A 93 17.48 7.41 -17.53
CA GLU A 93 18.83 7.63 -17.00
C GLU A 93 19.73 6.40 -17.13
N ILE A 94 19.14 5.20 -17.05
CA ILE A 94 19.86 3.93 -17.14
C ILE A 94 20.20 3.60 -18.61
N ASN A 95 19.33 3.96 -19.50
CA ASN A 95 19.48 3.70 -20.94
C ASN A 95 20.15 4.88 -21.63
#